data_82337c4065d5a22d95beba1000c3840c
#
_entry.id   82337c4065d5a22d95beba1000c3840c
#
_cell.length_a   1.000
_cell.length_b   1.000
_cell.length_c   1.000
_cell.angle_alpha   90.00
_cell.angle_beta   90.00
_cell.angle_gamma   90.00
#
_symmetry.space_group_name_H-M   'P 1'
#
loop_
_entity.id
_entity.type
_entity.pdbx_description
1 polymer ?
#
loop_
_entity_poly.entity_id
_entity_poly.type
_entity_poly.pdbx_seq_one_letter_code
_entity_poly.pdbx_strand_id
1 'polypeptide(L)'
;MGVQYTQFNEVNMNDIDAVVVGSGFAGGVVARELAERAGKRVLIIEKRPHIGGNMYDEKDEAGILVHKYGPHIFHSNDKRAFDYARRFSGFLGYQHRVLADWYGTYMPVPFNKNSMEIAFGEEKAAHYIEKLIDTFGDERKVTINELREQDDPELAEIADFVYKNVFLYYTQKQWGLTPEEVDPSVTARVPVFISRDNRYFQDAYQGMPLEGYTPMFQKILDHPNITVELGVDARDRLELTEQGAKLDGAPFAGTVIYTGQVDELYHPGYAA
;
A
#
# COMPACT_ATOMS: atom_id res chain seq x y z
N MET A 1 7.81 -25.87 10.73
CA MET A 1 8.22 -26.27 9.37
C MET A 1 8.54 -24.98 8.66
N GLY A 2 9.51 -24.89 7.77
CA GLY A 2 9.81 -23.66 7.04
C GLY A 2 9.07 -23.61 5.71
N VAL A 3 8.98 -22.43 5.09
CA VAL A 3 8.40 -22.26 3.75
C VAL A 3 9.09 -23.22 2.78
N GLN A 4 8.29 -23.96 2.06
CA GLN A 4 8.80 -24.86 1.03
C GLN A 4 9.12 -24.06 -0.23
N TYR A 5 10.40 -23.81 -0.47
CA TYR A 5 10.89 -23.27 -1.73
C TYR A 5 11.28 -24.41 -2.63
N THR A 6 10.60 -24.55 -3.76
CA THR A 6 10.85 -25.67 -4.68
C THR A 6 11.46 -25.14 -5.98
N GLN A 7 12.41 -25.85 -6.54
CA GLN A 7 12.85 -25.63 -7.92
C GLN A 7 11.88 -26.32 -8.89
N PHE A 8 11.73 -25.74 -10.07
CA PHE A 8 10.77 -26.05 -11.13
C PHE A 8 10.45 -27.55 -11.38
N ASN A 9 11.37 -28.48 -11.09
CA ASN A 9 11.23 -29.89 -11.48
C ASN A 9 10.60 -30.81 -10.42
N GLU A 10 10.15 -30.30 -9.27
CA GLU A 10 9.74 -31.12 -8.14
C GLU A 10 8.21 -31.04 -7.83
N VAL A 11 7.46 -30.15 -8.48
CA VAL A 11 6.02 -29.98 -8.24
C VAL A 11 5.23 -30.86 -9.20
N ASN A 12 4.49 -31.83 -8.68
CA ASN A 12 3.56 -32.59 -9.50
C ASN A 12 2.31 -31.73 -9.79
N MET A 13 2.22 -31.21 -11.01
CA MET A 13 1.18 -30.28 -11.46
C MET A 13 -0.24 -30.88 -11.35
N ASN A 14 -0.37 -32.20 -11.43
CA ASN A 14 -1.67 -32.87 -11.26
C ASN A 14 -2.23 -32.78 -9.83
N ASP A 15 -1.35 -32.35 -8.91
CA ASP A 15 -1.70 -32.24 -7.50
C ASP A 15 -2.06 -30.82 -7.06
N ILE A 16 -2.02 -29.83 -7.94
CA ILE A 16 -2.28 -28.42 -7.63
C ILE A 16 -3.78 -28.11 -7.84
N ASP A 17 -4.42 -27.58 -6.79
CA ASP A 17 -5.82 -27.15 -6.82
C ASP A 17 -5.97 -25.66 -7.20
N ALA A 18 -4.95 -24.85 -6.90
CA ALA A 18 -4.95 -23.42 -7.19
C ALA A 18 -3.55 -22.90 -7.50
N VAL A 19 -3.47 -21.97 -8.45
CA VAL A 19 -2.26 -21.17 -8.73
C VAL A 19 -2.52 -19.75 -8.31
N VAL A 20 -1.62 -19.18 -7.52
CA VAL A 20 -1.64 -17.79 -7.10
C VAL A 20 -0.43 -17.09 -7.70
N VAL A 21 -0.66 -16.05 -8.48
CA VAL A 21 0.41 -15.23 -9.08
C VAL A 21 0.70 -14.05 -8.17
N GLY A 22 1.92 -14.01 -7.64
CA GLY A 22 2.39 -13.00 -6.69
C GLY A 22 2.33 -13.45 -5.24
N SER A 23 3.40 -13.16 -4.50
CA SER A 23 3.58 -13.52 -3.08
C SER A 23 3.45 -12.33 -2.12
N GLY A 24 2.87 -11.20 -2.57
CA GLY A 24 2.53 -10.05 -1.73
C GLY A 24 1.34 -10.33 -0.80
N PHE A 25 0.82 -9.32 -0.09
CA PHE A 25 -0.28 -9.52 0.87
C PHE A 25 -1.50 -10.20 0.23
N ALA A 26 -1.94 -9.73 -0.92
CA ALA A 26 -3.12 -10.31 -1.57
C ALA A 26 -2.92 -11.81 -1.87
N GLY A 27 -1.81 -12.16 -2.56
CA GLY A 27 -1.52 -13.54 -2.92
C GLY A 27 -1.22 -14.42 -1.71
N GLY A 28 -0.39 -13.95 -0.78
CA GLY A 28 -0.02 -14.71 0.41
C GLY A 28 -1.21 -15.03 1.31
N VAL A 29 -2.10 -14.04 1.54
CA VAL A 29 -3.31 -14.25 2.36
C VAL A 29 -4.28 -15.21 1.67
N VAL A 30 -4.53 -15.03 0.37
CA VAL A 30 -5.43 -15.92 -0.37
C VAL A 30 -4.88 -17.36 -0.39
N ALA A 31 -3.59 -17.54 -0.64
CA ALA A 31 -2.96 -18.85 -0.62
C ALA A 31 -3.10 -19.51 0.77
N ARG A 32 -2.87 -18.74 1.85
CA ARG A 32 -3.03 -19.23 3.21
C ARG A 32 -4.46 -19.65 3.51
N GLU A 33 -5.45 -18.85 3.14
CA GLU A 33 -6.85 -19.14 3.38
C GLU A 33 -7.33 -20.38 2.59
N LEU A 34 -6.91 -20.52 1.32
CA LEU A 34 -7.19 -21.69 0.50
C LEU A 34 -6.58 -22.97 1.09
N ALA A 35 -5.33 -22.89 1.54
CA ALA A 35 -4.65 -24.04 2.12
C ALA A 35 -5.21 -24.40 3.50
N GLU A 36 -5.39 -23.43 4.39
CA GLU A 36 -5.77 -23.66 5.78
C GLU A 36 -7.26 -24.02 5.94
N ARG A 37 -8.15 -23.29 5.23
CA ARG A 37 -9.60 -23.48 5.40
C ARG A 37 -10.22 -24.41 4.39
N ALA A 38 -9.72 -24.41 3.16
CA ALA A 38 -10.29 -25.23 2.09
C ALA A 38 -9.46 -26.49 1.80
N GLY A 39 -8.34 -26.71 2.51
CA GLY A 39 -7.47 -27.86 2.31
C GLY A 39 -6.82 -27.93 0.93
N LYS A 40 -6.82 -26.81 0.17
CA LYS A 40 -6.32 -26.76 -1.20
C LYS A 40 -4.81 -26.78 -1.25
N ARG A 41 -4.25 -27.47 -2.25
CA ARG A 41 -2.84 -27.41 -2.58
C ARG A 41 -2.61 -26.24 -3.52
N VAL A 42 -1.80 -25.29 -3.07
CA VAL A 42 -1.61 -23.98 -3.71
C VAL A 42 -0.17 -23.85 -4.18
N LEU A 43 0.00 -23.53 -5.45
CA LEU A 43 1.26 -23.10 -6.02
C LEU A 43 1.27 -21.56 -6.12
N ILE A 44 2.24 -20.92 -5.49
CA ILE A 44 2.52 -19.49 -5.69
C ILE A 44 3.65 -19.34 -6.69
N ILE A 45 3.43 -18.55 -7.72
CA ILE A 45 4.45 -18.17 -8.72
C ILE A 45 4.79 -16.69 -8.49
N GLU A 46 6.04 -16.43 -8.12
CA GLU A 46 6.53 -15.09 -7.83
C GLU A 46 7.71 -14.72 -8.76
N LYS A 47 7.58 -13.61 -9.49
CA LYS A 47 8.63 -13.17 -10.43
C LYS A 47 9.91 -12.68 -9.75
N ARG A 48 9.81 -12.18 -8.53
CA ARG A 48 10.95 -11.69 -7.74
C ARG A 48 11.70 -12.85 -7.08
N PRO A 49 12.99 -12.68 -6.75
CA PRO A 49 13.77 -13.70 -6.03
C PRO A 49 13.44 -13.79 -4.53
N HIS A 50 12.36 -13.14 -4.09
CA HIS A 50 11.94 -13.07 -2.69
C HIS A 50 10.41 -13.02 -2.57
N ILE A 51 9.89 -13.43 -1.41
CA ILE A 51 8.48 -13.31 -1.03
C ILE A 51 8.15 -11.90 -0.54
N GLY A 52 6.86 -11.64 -0.28
CA GLY A 52 6.37 -10.41 0.37
C GLY A 52 6.05 -9.27 -0.58
N GLY A 53 6.33 -9.42 -1.88
CA GLY A 53 6.04 -8.38 -2.88
C GLY A 53 6.70 -7.04 -2.51
N ASN A 54 5.94 -5.95 -2.52
CA ASN A 54 6.44 -4.63 -2.14
C ASN A 54 6.70 -4.47 -0.63
N MET A 55 6.24 -5.41 0.18
CA MET A 55 6.48 -5.42 1.63
C MET A 55 7.83 -6.02 2.01
N TYR A 56 8.59 -6.54 1.04
CA TYR A 56 9.87 -7.16 1.30
C TYR A 56 10.82 -6.21 2.03
N ASP A 57 11.36 -6.70 3.12
CA ASP A 57 12.38 -6.04 3.92
C ASP A 57 13.53 -7.01 4.21
N GLU A 58 14.70 -6.46 4.42
CA GLU A 58 15.90 -7.19 4.77
C GLU A 58 16.80 -6.36 5.67
N LYS A 59 17.70 -7.01 6.39
CA LYS A 59 18.74 -6.31 7.15
C LYS A 59 19.88 -5.94 6.22
N ASP A 60 20.32 -4.69 6.30
CA ASP A 60 21.54 -4.23 5.65
C ASP A 60 22.81 -4.77 6.35
N GLU A 61 23.98 -4.36 5.85
CA GLU A 61 25.28 -4.77 6.41
C GLU A 61 25.50 -4.31 7.86
N ALA A 62 24.82 -3.26 8.28
CA ALA A 62 24.83 -2.74 9.67
C ALA A 62 23.80 -3.45 10.56
N GLY A 63 23.00 -4.36 10.02
CA GLY A 63 21.92 -5.05 10.72
C GLY A 63 20.63 -4.23 10.88
N ILE A 64 20.51 -3.12 10.18
CA ILE A 64 19.33 -2.26 10.18
C ILE A 64 18.31 -2.84 9.21
N LEU A 65 17.05 -2.97 9.65
CA LEU A 65 15.96 -3.45 8.81
C LEU A 65 15.56 -2.37 7.79
N VAL A 66 15.66 -2.69 6.51
CA VAL A 66 15.41 -1.78 5.39
C VAL A 66 14.26 -2.30 4.52
N HIS A 67 13.28 -1.46 4.26
CA HIS A 67 12.22 -1.73 3.28
C HIS A 67 12.75 -1.44 1.87
N LYS A 68 12.82 -2.47 1.02
CA LYS A 68 13.44 -2.36 -0.32
C LYS A 68 12.64 -1.53 -1.31
N TYR A 69 11.32 -1.46 -1.15
CA TYR A 69 10.38 -0.81 -2.08
C TYR A 69 9.69 0.42 -1.48
N GLY A 70 10.37 1.09 -0.55
CA GLY A 70 9.84 2.23 0.19
C GLY A 70 9.18 1.83 1.52
N PRO A 71 8.94 2.79 2.40
CA PRO A 71 8.40 2.52 3.72
C PRO A 71 6.94 2.05 3.62
N HIS A 72 6.66 0.91 4.20
CA HIS A 72 5.32 0.37 4.32
C HIS A 72 4.95 0.28 5.80
N ILE A 73 3.92 0.99 6.19
CA ILE A 73 3.38 1.00 7.55
C ILE A 73 2.03 0.29 7.53
N PHE A 74 1.82 -0.67 8.42
CA PHE A 74 0.51 -1.28 8.58
C PHE A 74 -0.44 -0.27 9.23
N HIS A 75 -1.54 0.04 8.55
CA HIS A 75 -2.62 0.85 9.12
C HIS A 75 -3.98 0.37 8.60
N SER A 76 -4.98 0.35 9.45
CA SER A 76 -6.33 -0.09 9.10
C SER A 76 -7.34 0.33 10.18
N ASN A 77 -8.58 0.54 9.75
CA ASN A 77 -9.72 0.62 10.67
C ASN A 77 -10.46 -0.73 10.82
N ASP A 78 -10.12 -1.72 9.99
CA ASP A 78 -10.71 -3.06 10.11
C ASP A 78 -9.94 -3.90 11.13
N LYS A 79 -10.59 -4.14 12.27
CA LYS A 79 -10.05 -5.00 13.33
C LYS A 79 -9.74 -6.42 12.83
N ARG A 80 -10.54 -6.95 11.89
CA ARG A 80 -10.34 -8.31 11.36
C ARG A 80 -9.02 -8.41 10.60
N ALA A 81 -8.68 -7.38 9.81
CA ALA A 81 -7.41 -7.31 9.09
C ALA A 81 -6.21 -7.28 10.06
N PHE A 82 -6.33 -6.48 11.13
CA PHE A 82 -5.29 -6.41 12.16
C PHE A 82 -5.16 -7.72 12.94
N ASP A 83 -6.27 -8.30 13.38
CA ASP A 83 -6.28 -9.58 14.11
C ASP A 83 -5.71 -10.71 13.25
N TYR A 84 -5.99 -10.70 11.94
CA TYR A 84 -5.41 -11.66 10.99
C TYR A 84 -3.90 -11.50 10.91
N ALA A 85 -3.41 -10.28 10.71
CA ALA A 85 -1.98 -9.99 10.64
C ALA A 85 -1.25 -10.42 11.94
N ARG A 86 -1.88 -10.21 13.08
CA ARG A 86 -1.34 -10.60 14.40
C ARG A 86 -1.20 -12.11 14.61
N ARG A 87 -1.82 -12.94 13.80
CA ARG A 87 -1.57 -14.39 13.83
C ARG A 87 -0.13 -14.74 13.47
N PHE A 88 0.52 -13.91 12.67
CA PHE A 88 1.81 -14.19 12.05
C PHE A 88 2.95 -13.31 12.57
N SER A 89 2.65 -12.21 13.25
CA SER A 89 3.65 -11.34 13.87
C SER A 89 3.10 -10.60 15.07
N GLY A 90 3.96 -10.31 16.05
CA GLY A 90 3.72 -9.22 16.98
C GLY A 90 3.82 -7.87 16.25
N PHE A 91 3.22 -6.82 16.80
CA PHE A 91 3.29 -5.48 16.24
C PHE A 91 3.87 -4.49 17.24
N LEU A 92 4.84 -3.73 16.80
CA LEU A 92 5.29 -2.51 17.46
C LEU A 92 4.27 -1.42 17.18
N GLY A 93 3.76 -0.78 18.23
CA GLY A 93 2.88 0.40 18.08
C GLY A 93 3.65 1.58 17.50
N TYR A 94 3.55 1.75 16.18
CA TYR A 94 4.21 2.81 15.44
C TYR A 94 3.17 3.72 14.80
N GLN A 95 3.33 5.03 15.01
CA GLN A 95 2.48 6.06 14.42
C GLN A 95 3.33 6.93 13.50
N HIS A 96 3.05 6.84 12.21
CA HIS A 96 3.83 7.56 11.21
C HIS A 96 3.55 9.06 11.27
N ARG A 97 4.62 9.87 11.23
CA ARG A 97 4.57 11.32 11.16
C ARG A 97 5.44 11.79 10.00
N VAL A 98 4.90 12.64 9.19
CA VAL A 98 5.57 13.22 8.03
C VAL A 98 5.69 14.72 8.24
N LEU A 99 6.84 15.25 7.89
CA LEU A 99 7.12 16.69 7.90
C LEU A 99 7.47 17.13 6.48
N ALA A 100 6.87 18.24 6.04
CA ALA A 100 7.31 18.95 4.86
C ALA A 100 8.36 19.98 5.27
N ASP A 101 9.48 20.03 4.55
CA ASP A 101 10.44 21.12 4.66
C ASP A 101 9.94 22.30 3.81
N TRP A 102 9.47 23.34 4.49
CA TRP A 102 9.01 24.57 3.89
C TRP A 102 10.01 25.69 4.19
N TYR A 103 10.94 25.92 3.25
CA TYR A 103 12.02 26.92 3.37
C TYR A 103 12.82 26.84 4.68
N GLY A 104 13.14 25.63 5.12
CA GLY A 104 13.87 25.37 6.36
C GLY A 104 13.00 25.31 7.62
N THR A 105 11.69 25.47 7.49
CA THR A 105 10.70 25.27 8.57
C THR A 105 9.95 23.98 8.35
N TYR A 106 9.93 23.10 9.36
CA TYR A 106 9.26 21.80 9.26
C TYR A 106 7.79 21.90 9.65
N MET A 107 6.93 21.47 8.75
CA MET A 107 5.48 21.57 8.86
C MET A 107 4.85 20.16 8.82
N PRO A 108 3.92 19.80 9.75
CA PRO A 108 3.25 18.51 9.71
C PRO A 108 2.46 18.26 8.41
N VAL A 109 2.46 16.99 7.95
CA VAL A 109 1.63 16.50 6.85
C VAL A 109 0.81 15.30 7.36
N PRO A 110 -0.53 15.27 7.14
CA PRO A 110 -1.35 16.20 6.35
C PRO A 110 -1.36 17.62 6.93
N PHE A 111 -1.56 18.60 6.03
CA PHE A 111 -1.66 20.00 6.44
C PHE A 111 -2.81 20.17 7.43
N ASN A 112 -2.51 20.65 8.64
CA ASN A 112 -3.43 20.67 9.76
C ASN A 112 -3.40 22.02 10.52
N LYS A 113 -4.09 22.13 11.65
CA LYS A 113 -4.11 23.37 12.46
C LYS A 113 -2.71 23.85 12.86
N ASN A 114 -1.80 22.92 13.19
CA ASN A 114 -0.43 23.27 13.55
C ASN A 114 0.35 23.76 12.30
N SER A 115 0.10 23.15 11.15
CA SER A 115 0.68 23.60 9.87
C SER A 115 0.19 24.98 9.47
N MET A 116 -1.08 25.32 9.76
CA MET A 116 -1.65 26.64 9.52
C MET A 116 -0.96 27.71 10.35
N GLU A 117 -0.70 27.44 11.64
CA GLU A 117 0.01 28.38 12.53
C GLU A 117 1.42 28.67 12.02
N ILE A 118 2.10 27.65 11.49
CA ILE A 118 3.43 27.80 10.87
C ILE A 118 3.34 28.62 9.58
N ALA A 119 2.34 28.36 8.73
CA ALA A 119 2.21 28.96 7.41
C ALA A 119 1.70 30.41 7.43
N PHE A 120 0.74 30.72 8.31
CA PHE A 120 0.01 31.99 8.30
C PHE A 120 0.24 32.85 9.55
N GLY A 121 0.94 32.33 10.58
CA GLY A 121 1.08 32.96 11.89
C GLY A 121 -0.15 32.73 12.76
N GLU A 122 0.01 32.85 14.09
CA GLU A 122 -1.00 32.46 15.08
C GLU A 122 -2.36 33.18 14.90
N GLU A 123 -2.34 34.51 14.70
CA GLU A 123 -3.58 35.31 14.61
C GLU A 123 -4.41 34.95 13.37
N LYS A 124 -3.76 34.93 12.19
CA LYS A 124 -4.45 34.59 10.93
C LYS A 124 -4.89 33.13 10.91
N ALA A 125 -4.03 32.23 11.44
CA ALA A 125 -4.37 30.81 11.55
C ALA A 125 -5.57 30.58 12.45
N ALA A 126 -5.68 31.28 13.59
CA ALA A 126 -6.83 31.15 14.48
C ALA A 126 -8.15 31.50 13.77
N HIS A 127 -8.17 32.59 13.01
CA HIS A 127 -9.31 32.99 12.21
C HIS A 127 -9.66 31.95 11.13
N TYR A 128 -8.68 31.43 10.42
CA TYR A 128 -8.89 30.39 9.37
C TYR A 128 -9.37 29.08 9.96
N ILE A 129 -8.87 28.68 11.12
CA ILE A 129 -9.29 27.46 11.81
C ILE A 129 -10.77 27.60 12.24
N GLU A 130 -11.16 28.75 12.82
CA GLU A 130 -12.56 29.01 13.18
C GLU A 130 -13.47 28.91 11.95
N LYS A 131 -13.12 29.57 10.85
CA LYS A 131 -13.88 29.51 9.60
C LYS A 131 -14.01 28.08 9.06
N LEU A 132 -12.92 27.29 9.08
CA LEU A 132 -12.95 25.90 8.65
C LEU A 132 -13.86 25.03 9.54
N ILE A 133 -13.82 25.24 10.86
CA ILE A 133 -14.70 24.55 11.81
C ILE A 133 -16.16 24.89 11.56
N ASP A 134 -16.48 26.16 11.37
CA ASP A 134 -17.85 26.64 11.13
C ASP A 134 -18.40 26.08 9.80
N THR A 135 -17.55 25.99 8.78
CA THR A 135 -17.99 25.54 7.44
C THR A 135 -18.06 24.02 7.33
N PHE A 136 -17.09 23.30 7.87
CA PHE A 136 -16.94 21.85 7.63
C PHE A 136 -17.04 20.98 8.89
N GLY A 137 -16.93 21.58 10.07
CA GLY A 137 -16.83 20.86 11.36
C GLY A 137 -15.40 20.53 11.76
N ASP A 138 -15.21 20.30 13.06
CA ASP A 138 -13.91 19.90 13.63
C ASP A 138 -13.57 18.43 13.31
N GLU A 139 -12.30 18.08 13.44
CA GLU A 139 -11.76 16.73 13.22
C GLU A 139 -12.09 16.13 11.83
N ARG A 140 -12.35 16.97 10.82
CA ARG A 140 -12.61 16.56 9.44
C ARG A 140 -11.40 16.73 8.53
N LYS A 141 -11.33 15.89 7.53
CA LYS A 141 -10.46 16.07 6.35
C LYS A 141 -11.29 16.68 5.23
N VAL A 142 -10.80 17.79 4.71
CA VAL A 142 -11.45 18.56 3.64
C VAL A 142 -10.45 18.65 2.47
N THR A 143 -10.90 18.32 1.29
CA THR A 143 -10.05 18.35 0.09
C THR A 143 -9.85 19.79 -0.40
N ILE A 144 -8.80 20.02 -1.16
CA ILE A 144 -8.54 21.33 -1.82
C ILE A 144 -9.73 21.73 -2.69
N ASN A 145 -10.38 20.77 -3.35
CA ASN A 145 -11.54 21.06 -4.20
C ASN A 145 -12.75 21.50 -3.38
N GLU A 146 -13.07 20.80 -2.27
CA GLU A 146 -14.15 21.21 -1.37
C GLU A 146 -13.96 22.63 -0.82
N LEU A 147 -12.71 23.03 -0.53
CA LEU A 147 -12.39 24.39 -0.11
C LEU A 147 -12.67 25.41 -1.21
N ARG A 148 -12.31 25.11 -2.45
CA ARG A 148 -12.51 26.00 -3.62
C ARG A 148 -13.98 26.13 -4.03
N GLU A 149 -14.79 25.11 -3.75
CA GLU A 149 -16.24 25.10 -4.06
C GLU A 149 -17.05 26.03 -3.16
N GLN A 150 -16.48 26.55 -2.07
CA GLN A 150 -17.22 27.40 -1.11
C GLN A 150 -17.41 28.87 -1.57
N ASP A 151 -16.82 29.29 -2.68
CA ASP A 151 -16.85 30.70 -3.15
C ASP A 151 -16.42 31.70 -2.07
N ASP A 152 -15.48 31.29 -1.22
CA ASP A 152 -14.92 32.09 -0.14
C ASP A 152 -13.42 32.34 -0.40
N PRO A 153 -12.96 33.61 -0.49
CA PRO A 153 -11.60 33.92 -0.84
C PRO A 153 -10.56 33.47 0.21
N GLU A 154 -10.93 33.34 1.48
CA GLU A 154 -10.02 32.89 2.52
C GLU A 154 -9.86 31.36 2.49
N LEU A 155 -10.93 30.61 2.21
CA LEU A 155 -10.85 29.18 1.98
C LEU A 155 -10.08 28.86 0.70
N ALA A 156 -10.25 29.68 -0.34
CA ALA A 156 -9.46 29.60 -1.57
C ALA A 156 -7.98 29.87 -1.31
N GLU A 157 -7.63 30.83 -0.44
CA GLU A 157 -6.22 31.12 -0.06
C GLU A 157 -5.59 29.89 0.64
N ILE A 158 -6.31 29.24 1.55
CA ILE A 158 -5.84 28.01 2.21
C ILE A 158 -5.61 26.91 1.17
N ALA A 159 -6.58 26.69 0.27
CA ALA A 159 -6.49 25.70 -0.80
C ALA A 159 -5.29 25.95 -1.70
N ASP A 160 -5.07 27.20 -2.10
CA ASP A 160 -3.94 27.58 -2.95
C ASP A 160 -2.59 27.46 -2.27
N PHE A 161 -2.52 27.77 -0.97
CA PHE A 161 -1.32 27.56 -0.20
C PHE A 161 -0.93 26.08 -0.16
N VAL A 162 -1.88 25.20 0.18
CA VAL A 162 -1.65 23.75 0.26
C VAL A 162 -1.30 23.18 -1.10
N TYR A 163 -2.01 23.60 -2.15
CA TYR A 163 -1.73 23.18 -3.51
C TYR A 163 -0.29 23.54 -3.92
N LYS A 164 0.12 24.78 -3.75
CA LYS A 164 1.43 25.27 -4.19
C LYS A 164 2.60 24.73 -3.36
N ASN A 165 2.44 24.61 -2.04
CA ASN A 165 3.56 24.36 -1.12
C ASN A 165 3.64 22.90 -0.65
N VAL A 166 2.55 22.15 -0.71
CA VAL A 166 2.54 20.74 -0.26
C VAL A 166 2.37 19.80 -1.44
N PHE A 167 1.43 20.12 -2.35
CA PHE A 167 1.01 19.18 -3.38
C PHE A 167 1.85 19.24 -4.66
N LEU A 168 2.09 20.43 -5.18
CA LEU A 168 2.72 20.67 -6.47
C LEU A 168 4.08 19.95 -6.60
N TYR A 169 4.96 20.21 -5.66
CA TYR A 169 6.31 19.63 -5.67
C TYR A 169 6.32 18.13 -5.40
N TYR A 170 5.40 17.64 -4.56
CA TYR A 170 5.26 16.22 -4.30
C TYR A 170 4.84 15.48 -5.57
N THR A 171 3.84 16.00 -6.28
CA THR A 171 3.32 15.39 -7.51
C THR A 171 4.36 15.39 -8.62
N GLN A 172 5.04 16.52 -8.84
CA GLN A 172 6.12 16.59 -9.82
C GLN A 172 7.24 15.57 -9.53
N LYS A 173 7.62 15.43 -8.26
CA LYS A 173 8.67 14.47 -7.86
C LYS A 173 8.23 13.01 -8.02
N GLN A 174 6.97 12.69 -7.74
CA GLN A 174 6.47 11.31 -7.77
C GLN A 174 6.13 10.84 -9.18
N TRP A 175 5.57 11.70 -10.00
CA TRP A 175 4.98 11.34 -11.30
C TRP A 175 5.78 11.86 -12.49
N GLY A 176 6.73 12.79 -12.28
CA GLY A 176 7.41 13.49 -13.35
C GLY A 176 6.50 14.37 -14.21
N LEU A 177 5.27 14.59 -13.76
CA LEU A 177 4.21 15.32 -14.44
C LEU A 177 3.87 16.60 -13.71
N THR A 178 3.39 17.63 -14.42
CA THR A 178 2.79 18.79 -13.77
C THR A 178 1.42 18.45 -13.21
N PRO A 179 0.92 19.16 -12.20
CA PRO A 179 -0.41 18.90 -11.63
C PRO A 179 -1.55 19.03 -12.63
N GLU A 180 -1.37 19.83 -13.68
CA GLU A 180 -2.33 20.00 -14.78
C GLU A 180 -2.38 18.76 -15.68
N GLU A 181 -1.31 17.99 -15.74
CA GLU A 181 -1.20 16.73 -16.49
C GLU A 181 -1.66 15.53 -15.67
N VAL A 182 -1.83 15.69 -14.36
CA VAL A 182 -2.28 14.64 -13.46
C VAL A 182 -3.81 14.69 -13.35
N ASP A 183 -4.45 13.52 -13.35
CA ASP A 183 -5.89 13.42 -13.17
C ASP A 183 -6.36 14.22 -11.94
N PRO A 184 -7.39 15.07 -12.06
CA PRO A 184 -7.92 15.88 -10.96
C PRO A 184 -8.29 15.08 -9.70
N SER A 185 -8.61 13.79 -9.85
CA SER A 185 -8.88 12.90 -8.71
C SER A 185 -7.64 12.67 -7.83
N VAL A 186 -6.44 12.83 -8.37
CA VAL A 186 -5.18 12.72 -7.61
C VAL A 186 -4.96 14.00 -6.81
N THR A 187 -5.26 15.19 -7.36
CA THR A 187 -5.16 16.47 -6.65
C THR A 187 -6.18 16.59 -5.52
N ALA A 188 -7.38 16.00 -5.70
CA ALA A 188 -8.42 15.98 -4.69
C ALA A 188 -8.05 15.20 -3.42
N ARG A 189 -7.01 14.35 -3.47
CA ARG A 189 -6.65 13.45 -2.37
C ARG A 189 -5.80 14.10 -1.27
N VAL A 190 -5.30 15.32 -1.46
CA VAL A 190 -4.54 16.00 -0.41
C VAL A 190 -5.49 16.80 0.48
N PRO A 191 -5.81 16.28 1.67
CA PRO A 191 -6.73 16.97 2.56
C PRO A 191 -6.02 18.02 3.41
N VAL A 192 -6.76 19.07 3.73
CA VAL A 192 -6.56 19.86 4.94
C VAL A 192 -7.25 19.14 6.09
N PHE A 193 -6.52 18.82 7.14
CA PHE A 193 -7.06 18.13 8.31
C PHE A 193 -7.36 19.15 9.43
N ILE A 194 -8.62 19.37 9.71
CA ILE A 194 -9.10 20.32 10.73
C ILE A 194 -8.90 19.71 12.12
N SER A 195 -7.65 19.44 12.49
CA SER A 195 -7.26 18.81 13.75
C SER A 195 -5.86 19.26 14.17
N ARG A 196 -5.50 19.01 15.42
CA ARG A 196 -4.11 19.13 15.91
C ARG A 196 -3.34 17.80 15.89
N ASP A 197 -3.95 16.76 15.34
CA ASP A 197 -3.29 15.46 15.19
C ASP A 197 -2.25 15.50 14.08
N ASN A 198 -0.98 15.29 14.42
CA ASN A 198 0.16 15.29 13.48
C ASN A 198 0.48 13.90 12.93
N ARG A 199 -0.33 12.88 13.21
CA ARG A 199 -0.15 11.55 12.62
C ARG A 199 -0.51 11.59 11.14
N TYR A 200 0.24 10.88 10.33
CA TYR A 200 -0.03 10.77 8.90
C TYR A 200 -1.32 9.96 8.64
N PHE A 201 -1.51 8.88 9.40
CA PHE A 201 -2.73 8.06 9.41
C PHE A 201 -3.50 8.25 10.72
N GLN A 202 -4.82 8.26 10.66
CA GLN A 202 -5.71 8.34 11.83
C GLN A 202 -6.40 7.00 12.12
N ASP A 203 -6.01 5.93 11.40
CA ASP A 203 -6.56 4.60 11.58
C ASP A 203 -6.37 4.08 13.01
N ALA A 204 -7.34 3.30 13.48
CA ALA A 204 -7.35 2.78 14.85
C ALA A 204 -6.22 1.78 15.11
N TYR A 205 -5.83 1.02 14.09
CA TYR A 205 -4.78 -0.01 14.17
C TYR A 205 -3.61 0.42 13.29
N GLN A 206 -2.50 0.73 13.92
CA GLN A 206 -1.26 1.14 13.24
C GLN A 206 -0.07 0.45 13.87
N GLY A 207 0.92 0.12 13.08
CA GLY A 207 2.13 -0.47 13.61
C GLY A 207 3.06 -1.05 12.55
N MET A 208 4.14 -1.61 13.03
CA MET A 208 5.13 -2.32 12.25
C MET A 208 5.26 -3.75 12.77
N PRO A 209 5.37 -4.77 11.92
CA PRO A 209 5.70 -6.12 12.36
C PRO A 209 6.99 -6.11 13.18
N LEU A 210 6.97 -6.77 14.34
CA LEU A 210 8.07 -6.70 15.32
C LEU A 210 9.42 -7.19 14.76
N GLU A 211 9.38 -8.21 13.90
CA GLU A 211 10.56 -8.82 13.29
C GLU A 211 10.76 -8.39 11.83
N GLY A 212 9.87 -7.52 11.31
CA GLY A 212 9.79 -7.13 9.91
C GLY A 212 8.71 -7.89 9.14
N TYR A 213 8.46 -7.44 7.91
CA TYR A 213 7.46 -8.04 7.04
C TYR A 213 7.90 -9.39 6.48
N THR A 214 9.16 -9.53 6.07
CA THR A 214 9.66 -10.78 5.49
C THR A 214 9.47 -11.98 6.41
N PRO A 215 9.84 -11.91 7.71
CA PRO A 215 9.54 -12.99 8.66
C PRO A 215 8.03 -13.24 8.86
N MET A 216 7.21 -12.19 8.80
CA MET A 216 5.75 -12.32 8.84
C MET A 216 5.24 -13.10 7.63
N PHE A 217 5.71 -12.78 6.41
CA PHE A 217 5.35 -13.50 5.19
C PHE A 217 5.84 -14.96 5.22
N GLN A 218 7.01 -15.23 5.77
CA GLN A 218 7.48 -16.60 5.99
C GLN A 218 6.47 -17.41 6.81
N LYS A 219 5.93 -16.83 7.88
CA LYS A 219 4.90 -17.48 8.71
C LYS A 219 3.54 -17.60 8.00
N ILE A 220 3.15 -16.62 7.18
CA ILE A 220 1.92 -16.71 6.36
C ILE A 220 2.01 -17.89 5.38
N LEU A 221 3.15 -18.06 4.74
CA LEU A 221 3.37 -19.05 3.70
C LEU A 221 3.82 -20.42 4.23
N ASP A 222 4.18 -20.53 5.52
CA ASP A 222 4.57 -21.80 6.16
C ASP A 222 3.34 -22.69 6.38
N HIS A 223 2.95 -23.41 5.35
CA HIS A 223 1.85 -24.37 5.38
C HIS A 223 2.17 -25.56 4.43
N PRO A 224 1.89 -26.82 4.83
CA PRO A 224 2.25 -28.00 4.02
C PRO A 224 1.59 -28.03 2.63
N ASN A 225 0.48 -27.33 2.46
CA ASN A 225 -0.24 -27.22 1.20
C ASN A 225 0.13 -25.98 0.38
N ILE A 226 1.16 -25.24 0.76
CA ILE A 226 1.65 -24.08 -0.01
C ILE A 226 3.04 -24.35 -0.51
N THR A 227 3.21 -24.25 -1.81
CA THR A 227 4.52 -24.29 -2.48
C THR A 227 4.78 -22.94 -3.13
N VAL A 228 6.00 -22.41 -2.99
CA VAL A 228 6.39 -21.11 -3.54
C VAL A 228 7.53 -21.29 -4.52
N GLU A 229 7.34 -20.82 -5.75
CA GLU A 229 8.38 -20.69 -6.76
C GLU A 229 8.77 -19.24 -6.93
N LEU A 230 10.05 -18.95 -6.73
CA LEU A 230 10.62 -17.61 -6.83
C LEU A 230 11.41 -17.44 -8.12
N GLY A 231 11.47 -16.20 -8.63
CA GLY A 231 12.23 -15.87 -9.85
C GLY A 231 11.57 -16.39 -11.13
N VAL A 232 10.27 -16.69 -11.10
CA VAL A 232 9.51 -17.21 -12.23
C VAL A 232 8.42 -16.22 -12.62
N ASP A 233 8.42 -15.76 -13.87
CA ASP A 233 7.30 -14.98 -14.38
C ASP A 233 6.15 -15.92 -14.73
N ALA A 234 4.98 -15.65 -14.15
CA ALA A 234 3.81 -16.48 -14.38
C ALA A 234 3.37 -16.51 -15.85
N ARG A 235 3.70 -15.48 -16.63
CA ARG A 235 3.41 -15.41 -18.08
C ARG A 235 4.17 -16.45 -18.91
N ASP A 236 5.28 -16.94 -18.39
CA ASP A 236 6.05 -18.02 -19.05
C ASP A 236 5.41 -19.40 -18.84
N ARG A 237 4.45 -19.51 -17.89
CA ARG A 237 3.84 -20.76 -17.46
C ARG A 237 2.31 -20.80 -17.62
N LEU A 238 1.65 -19.65 -17.42
CA LEU A 238 0.19 -19.53 -17.47
C LEU A 238 -0.25 -18.94 -18.81
N GLU A 239 -1.14 -19.65 -19.47
CA GLU A 239 -1.87 -19.19 -20.66
C GLU A 239 -3.35 -19.13 -20.32
N LEU A 240 -3.98 -17.96 -20.43
CA LEU A 240 -5.41 -17.79 -20.30
C LEU A 240 -6.05 -17.82 -21.68
N THR A 241 -7.02 -18.70 -21.87
CA THR A 241 -7.74 -18.90 -23.13
C THR A 241 -9.25 -18.78 -22.89
N GLU A 242 -10.02 -18.67 -23.97
CA GLU A 242 -11.49 -18.70 -23.89
C GLU A 242 -12.03 -20.04 -23.32
N GLN A 243 -11.26 -21.12 -23.45
CA GLN A 243 -11.61 -22.44 -22.96
C GLN A 243 -11.14 -22.70 -21.51
N GLY A 244 -10.43 -21.75 -20.89
CA GLY A 244 -9.89 -21.86 -19.52
C GLY A 244 -8.40 -21.58 -19.46
N ALA A 245 -7.77 -21.99 -18.36
CA ALA A 245 -6.34 -21.80 -18.13
C ALA A 245 -5.53 -23.02 -18.57
N LYS A 246 -4.31 -22.78 -19.01
CA LYS A 246 -3.27 -23.81 -19.15
C LYS A 246 -2.11 -23.45 -18.24
N LEU A 247 -1.48 -24.45 -17.66
CA LEU A 247 -0.29 -24.34 -16.87
C LEU A 247 0.78 -25.26 -17.50
N ASP A 248 1.93 -24.71 -17.85
CA ASP A 248 3.01 -25.40 -18.57
C ASP A 248 2.51 -26.10 -19.87
N GLY A 249 1.61 -25.45 -20.59
CA GLY A 249 1.03 -25.94 -21.84
C GLY A 249 -0.07 -27.00 -21.68
N ALA A 250 -0.32 -27.53 -20.46
CA ALA A 250 -1.38 -28.47 -20.18
C ALA A 250 -2.64 -27.79 -19.64
N PRO A 251 -3.86 -28.26 -19.99
CA PRO A 251 -5.10 -27.75 -19.41
C PRO A 251 -5.07 -27.79 -17.88
N PHE A 252 -5.40 -26.67 -17.23
CA PHE A 252 -5.44 -26.54 -15.79
C PHE A 252 -6.89 -26.30 -15.33
N ALA A 253 -7.45 -27.28 -14.62
CA ALA A 253 -8.83 -27.22 -14.14
C ALA A 253 -8.97 -26.51 -12.77
N GLY A 254 -7.85 -26.15 -12.13
CA GLY A 254 -7.84 -25.45 -10.85
C GLY A 254 -8.16 -23.96 -10.96
N THR A 255 -8.14 -23.29 -9.82
CA THR A 255 -8.40 -21.85 -9.75
C THR A 255 -7.10 -21.06 -9.98
N VAL A 256 -7.14 -20.05 -10.84
CA VAL A 256 -6.04 -19.08 -11.02
C VAL A 256 -6.43 -17.77 -10.35
N ILE A 257 -5.56 -17.29 -9.45
CA ILE A 257 -5.69 -15.99 -8.78
C ILE A 257 -4.50 -15.14 -9.17
N TYR A 258 -4.77 -14.05 -9.90
CA TYR A 258 -3.75 -13.13 -10.36
C TYR A 258 -3.74 -11.88 -9.51
N THR A 259 -2.59 -11.54 -8.91
CA THR A 259 -2.42 -10.35 -8.05
C THR A 259 -1.43 -9.33 -8.63
N GLY A 260 -1.01 -9.52 -9.87
CA GLY A 260 -0.20 -8.56 -10.63
C GLY A 260 -1.05 -7.45 -11.27
N GLN A 261 -0.44 -6.66 -12.11
CA GLN A 261 -1.14 -5.62 -12.86
C GLN A 261 -2.01 -6.26 -13.94
N VAL A 262 -3.28 -5.84 -14.02
CA VAL A 262 -4.28 -6.46 -14.92
C VAL A 262 -3.92 -6.22 -16.39
N ASP A 263 -3.36 -5.06 -16.72
CA ASP A 263 -2.86 -4.70 -18.04
C ASP A 263 -1.67 -5.57 -18.47
N GLU A 264 -0.77 -5.94 -17.57
CA GLU A 264 0.29 -6.92 -17.88
C GLU A 264 -0.27 -8.29 -18.29
N LEU A 265 -1.43 -8.67 -17.74
CA LEU A 265 -2.06 -9.95 -18.05
C LEU A 265 -2.74 -9.96 -19.43
N TYR A 266 -3.42 -8.88 -19.78
CA TYR A 266 -4.22 -8.80 -21.02
C TYR A 266 -3.53 -8.08 -22.17
N HIS A 267 -2.54 -7.23 -21.88
CA HIS A 267 -1.81 -6.43 -22.87
C HIS A 267 -0.30 -6.46 -22.59
N PRO A 268 0.40 -7.57 -22.88
CA PRO A 268 1.82 -7.73 -22.56
C PRO A 268 2.77 -6.72 -23.23
N GLY A 269 2.25 -5.81 -24.06
CA GLY A 269 3.02 -4.73 -24.69
C GLY A 269 2.93 -3.36 -23.99
N TYR A 270 2.15 -3.23 -22.94
CA TYR A 270 1.95 -1.96 -22.19
C TYR A 270 2.73 -1.90 -20.86
N ALA A 271 3.66 -2.81 -20.62
CA ALA A 271 4.57 -2.67 -19.49
C ALA A 271 5.50 -1.47 -19.73
N ALA A 272 5.19 -0.34 -19.09
CA ALA A 272 6.01 0.87 -19.08
C ALA A 272 7.16 0.75 -18.10
#